data_a653f115c8b960f653497730d5ec7df7
#
_entry.id   a653f115c8b960f653497730d5ec7df7
#
_cell.length_a   1.000
_cell.length_b   1.000
_cell.length_c   1.000
_cell.angle_alpha   90.00
_cell.angle_beta   90.00
_cell.angle_gamma   90.00
#
_symmetry.space_group_name_H-M   'P 1'
#
loop_
_entity.id
_entity.type
_entity.pdbx_description
1 polymer ?
#
loop_
_entity_poly.entity_id
_entity_poly.type
_entity_poly.pdbx_seq_one_letter_code
_entity_poly.pdbx_strand_id
1 'polypeptide(L)'
;MAAVTQRFPRIHRFITEYWKICFISFVSGVVLLSILVESLALTHTIQAVETLKQERITITQEINHLQKIVNQYAGYRDAYVRLAALEYQIGDKDSAKASVQKALELDPNFEGTKVLGAKIEKGN
;
A
#
# COMPACT_ATOMS: atom_id res chain seq x y z
N MET A 1 -15.56 20.31 75.50
CA MET A 1 -14.96 20.43 74.14
C MET A 1 -14.59 19.08 73.60
N ALA A 2 -15.53 18.19 73.24
CA ALA A 2 -15.19 16.86 72.70
C ALA A 2 -16.37 16.28 71.83
N ALA A 3 -16.89 17.03 70.91
CA ALA A 3 -18.01 16.55 70.08
C ALA A 3 -17.94 16.92 68.57
N VAL A 4 -16.80 17.37 68.06
CA VAL A 4 -16.67 17.83 66.64
C VAL A 4 -15.91 16.85 65.79
N THR A 5 -15.24 15.82 66.31
CA THR A 5 -14.28 15.01 65.59
C THR A 5 -14.86 13.70 64.99
N GLN A 6 -16.15 13.39 65.10
CA GLN A 6 -16.71 12.11 64.68
C GLN A 6 -17.56 12.13 63.38
N ARG A 7 -17.64 13.24 62.64
CA ARG A 7 -18.51 13.33 61.46
C ARG A 7 -17.81 13.13 60.10
N PHE A 8 -16.51 12.93 60.05
CA PHE A 8 -15.72 12.89 58.80
C PHE A 8 -15.43 11.51 58.17
N PRO A 9 -15.58 10.33 58.83
CA PRO A 9 -15.20 9.05 58.20
C PRO A 9 -16.15 8.59 57.07
N ARG A 10 -17.40 9.04 57.05
CA ARG A 10 -18.36 8.64 56.00
C ARG A 10 -18.09 9.37 54.67
N ILE A 11 -17.74 10.62 54.70
CA ILE A 11 -17.46 11.44 53.52
C ILE A 11 -16.19 10.94 52.83
N HIS A 12 -15.18 10.53 53.56
CA HIS A 12 -13.93 10.01 53.00
C HIS A 12 -14.13 8.67 52.25
N ARG A 13 -15.00 7.78 52.76
CA ARG A 13 -15.34 6.53 52.05
C ARG A 13 -16.14 6.79 50.76
N PHE A 14 -17.07 7.74 50.77
CA PHE A 14 -17.79 8.11 49.54
C PHE A 14 -16.87 8.68 48.50
N ILE A 15 -15.95 9.57 48.85
CA ILE A 15 -15.00 10.16 47.93
C ILE A 15 -14.07 9.09 47.30
N THR A 16 -13.56 8.14 48.11
CA THR A 16 -12.67 7.08 47.62
C THR A 16 -13.39 6.08 46.73
N GLU A 17 -14.63 5.75 46.97
CA GLU A 17 -15.42 4.85 46.08
C GLU A 17 -15.77 5.54 44.75
N TYR A 18 -16.21 6.81 44.80
CA TYR A 18 -16.45 7.56 43.54
C TYR A 18 -15.16 7.76 42.71
N TRP A 19 -14.02 8.00 43.34
CA TRP A 19 -12.74 8.11 42.67
C TRP A 19 -12.37 6.82 41.95
N LYS A 20 -12.57 5.65 42.57
CA LYS A 20 -12.31 4.35 41.93
C LYS A 20 -13.20 4.13 40.69
N ILE A 21 -14.49 4.45 40.82
CA ILE A 21 -15.43 4.32 39.70
C ILE A 21 -15.06 5.26 38.58
N CYS A 22 -14.73 6.51 38.83
CA CYS A 22 -14.26 7.47 37.82
C CYS A 22 -12.95 7.00 37.15
N PHE A 23 -12.02 6.47 37.94
CA PHE A 23 -10.75 5.96 37.42
C PHE A 23 -10.95 4.74 36.51
N ILE A 24 -11.79 3.79 36.93
CA ILE A 24 -12.13 2.61 36.12
C ILE A 24 -12.84 3.02 34.82
N SER A 25 -13.77 3.98 34.89
CA SER A 25 -14.47 4.50 33.71
C SER A 25 -13.51 5.22 32.75
N PHE A 26 -12.55 6.00 33.30
CA PHE A 26 -11.55 6.69 32.51
C PHE A 26 -10.61 5.69 31.77
N VAL A 27 -10.11 4.67 32.50
CA VAL A 27 -9.25 3.64 31.94
C VAL A 27 -10.00 2.84 30.84
N SER A 28 -11.27 2.49 31.10
CA SER A 28 -12.11 1.81 30.10
C SER A 28 -12.31 2.67 28.85
N GLY A 29 -12.53 3.97 29.00
CA GLY A 29 -12.66 4.91 27.88
C GLY A 29 -11.38 5.00 27.04
N VAL A 30 -10.21 5.05 27.69
CA VAL A 30 -8.92 5.08 27.00
C VAL A 30 -8.66 3.78 26.21
N VAL A 31 -8.99 2.63 26.80
CA VAL A 31 -8.84 1.33 26.11
C VAL A 31 -9.76 1.23 24.90
N LEU A 32 -11.01 1.66 25.01
CA LEU A 32 -11.95 1.68 23.88
C LEU A 32 -11.47 2.62 22.76
N LEU A 33 -10.94 3.79 23.14
CA LEU A 33 -10.40 4.75 22.16
C LEU A 33 -9.17 4.18 21.42
N SER A 34 -8.28 3.47 22.12
CA SER A 34 -7.11 2.84 21.48
C SER A 34 -7.52 1.78 20.47
N ILE A 35 -8.50 0.94 20.80
CA ILE A 35 -9.03 -0.08 19.87
C ILE A 35 -9.65 0.57 18.62
N LEU A 36 -10.36 1.68 18.77
CA LEU A 36 -10.93 2.43 17.65
C LEU A 36 -9.84 2.99 16.72
N VAL A 37 -8.77 3.56 17.30
CA VAL A 37 -7.65 4.10 16.50
C VAL A 37 -6.93 2.99 15.73
N GLU A 38 -6.68 1.85 16.35
CA GLU A 38 -6.04 0.70 15.70
C GLU A 38 -6.92 0.13 14.58
N SER A 39 -8.23 0.05 14.78
CA SER A 39 -9.14 -0.43 13.74
C SER A 39 -9.19 0.50 12.52
N LEU A 40 -9.10 1.81 12.71
CA LEU A 40 -9.03 2.79 11.61
C LEU A 40 -7.73 2.66 10.82
N ALA A 41 -6.59 2.47 11.51
CA ALA A 41 -5.30 2.28 10.87
C ALA A 41 -5.26 1.01 10.01
N LEU A 42 -5.88 -0.08 10.49
CA LEU A 42 -5.97 -1.33 9.75
C LEU A 42 -6.77 -1.21 8.45
N THR A 43 -7.88 -0.47 8.46
CA THR A 43 -8.71 -0.28 7.26
C THR A 43 -7.95 0.50 6.16
N HIS A 44 -7.15 1.50 6.52
CA HIS A 44 -6.32 2.23 5.56
C HIS A 44 -5.25 1.36 4.90
N THR A 45 -4.61 0.47 5.66
CA THR A 45 -3.59 -0.43 5.11
C THR A 45 -4.19 -1.49 4.18
N ILE A 46 -5.36 -2.02 4.51
CA ILE A 46 -6.07 -2.98 3.66
C ILE A 46 -6.47 -2.34 2.33
N GLN A 47 -7.00 -1.13 2.34
CA GLN A 47 -7.37 -0.41 1.12
C GLN A 47 -6.16 -0.12 0.23
N ALA A 48 -5.02 0.27 0.80
CA ALA A 48 -3.79 0.49 0.05
C ALA A 48 -3.28 -0.78 -0.64
N VAL A 49 -3.32 -1.92 0.05
CA VAL A 49 -2.94 -3.23 -0.52
C VAL A 49 -3.90 -3.65 -1.63
N GLU A 50 -5.20 -3.43 -1.46
CA GLU A 50 -6.21 -3.77 -2.46
C GLU A 50 -6.02 -2.95 -3.75
N THR A 51 -5.74 -1.65 -3.64
CA THR A 51 -5.48 -0.78 -4.81
C THR A 51 -4.22 -1.20 -5.56
N LEU A 52 -3.13 -1.51 -4.87
CA LEU A 52 -1.89 -2.01 -5.49
C LEU A 52 -2.09 -3.36 -6.18
N LYS A 53 -2.89 -4.24 -5.59
CA LYS A 53 -3.23 -5.53 -6.18
C LYS A 53 -4.06 -5.37 -7.45
N GLN A 54 -5.05 -4.47 -7.43
CA GLN A 54 -5.89 -4.17 -8.58
C GLN A 54 -5.07 -3.56 -9.73
N GLU A 55 -4.15 -2.66 -9.43
CA GLU A 55 -3.24 -2.07 -10.42
C GLU A 55 -2.37 -3.16 -11.07
N ARG A 56 -1.78 -4.07 -10.31
CA ARG A 56 -1.00 -5.20 -10.85
C ARG A 56 -1.83 -6.11 -11.75
N ILE A 57 -3.07 -6.39 -11.39
CA ILE A 57 -3.99 -7.20 -12.22
C ILE A 57 -4.22 -6.50 -13.56
N THR A 58 -4.50 -5.21 -13.56
CA THR A 58 -4.73 -4.43 -14.78
C THR A 58 -3.50 -4.42 -15.68
N ILE A 59 -2.30 -4.18 -15.12
CA ILE A 59 -1.04 -4.22 -15.88
C ILE A 59 -0.81 -5.61 -16.49
N THR A 60 -1.04 -6.67 -15.71
CA THR A 60 -0.88 -8.05 -16.21
C THR A 60 -1.84 -8.37 -17.35
N GLN A 61 -3.08 -7.89 -17.29
CA GLN A 61 -4.04 -8.05 -18.37
C GLN A 61 -3.60 -7.30 -19.63
N GLU A 62 -3.04 -6.10 -19.50
CA GLU A 62 -2.51 -5.32 -20.62
C GLU A 62 -1.28 -6.00 -21.24
N ILE A 63 -0.36 -6.54 -20.44
CA ILE A 63 0.76 -7.36 -20.91
C ILE A 63 0.26 -8.53 -21.75
N ASN A 64 -0.69 -9.30 -21.25
CA ASN A 64 -1.26 -10.44 -21.97
C ASN A 64 -1.94 -10.03 -23.28
N HIS A 65 -2.58 -8.86 -23.31
CA HIS A 65 -3.17 -8.31 -24.54
C HIS A 65 -2.09 -7.92 -25.55
N LEU A 66 -1.05 -7.21 -25.12
CA LEU A 66 0.07 -6.81 -25.98
C LEU A 66 0.86 -8.02 -26.51
N GLN A 67 1.06 -9.06 -25.69
CA GLN A 67 1.68 -10.30 -26.13
C GLN A 67 0.90 -10.97 -27.28
N LYS A 68 -0.43 -10.97 -27.23
CA LYS A 68 -1.25 -11.44 -28.34
C LYS A 68 -1.04 -10.60 -29.61
N ILE A 69 -0.96 -9.27 -29.45
CA ILE A 69 -0.72 -8.35 -30.57
C ILE A 69 0.64 -8.62 -31.20
N VAL A 70 1.73 -8.72 -30.42
CA VAL A 70 3.07 -8.95 -30.98
C VAL A 70 3.22 -10.36 -31.61
N ASN A 71 2.49 -11.35 -31.10
CA ASN A 71 2.43 -12.67 -31.69
C ASN A 71 1.70 -12.68 -33.06
N GLN A 72 0.69 -11.82 -33.22
CA GLN A 72 -0.06 -11.68 -34.46
C GLN A 72 0.61 -10.73 -35.45
N TYR A 73 1.25 -9.68 -34.95
CA TYR A 73 1.90 -8.62 -35.73
C TYR A 73 3.33 -8.40 -35.25
N ALA A 74 4.23 -9.33 -35.58
CA ALA A 74 5.62 -9.32 -35.10
C ALA A 74 6.43 -8.07 -35.51
N GLY A 75 5.99 -7.30 -36.50
CA GLY A 75 6.61 -6.04 -36.94
C GLY A 75 6.13 -4.79 -36.18
N TYR A 76 5.28 -4.94 -35.18
CA TYR A 76 4.71 -3.77 -34.47
C TYR A 76 5.62 -3.29 -33.32
N ARG A 77 6.61 -2.46 -33.65
CA ARG A 77 7.61 -1.92 -32.73
C ARG A 77 6.97 -1.31 -31.47
N ASP A 78 5.96 -0.47 -31.62
CA ASP A 78 5.37 0.27 -30.49
C ASP A 78 4.71 -0.64 -29.47
N ALA A 79 4.19 -1.80 -29.89
CA ALA A 79 3.68 -2.81 -28.98
C ALA A 79 4.81 -3.42 -28.12
N TYR A 80 5.99 -3.68 -28.69
CA TYR A 80 7.15 -4.16 -27.95
C TYR A 80 7.67 -3.12 -26.96
N VAL A 81 7.72 -1.83 -27.35
CA VAL A 81 8.12 -0.74 -26.43
C VAL A 81 7.17 -0.64 -25.25
N ARG A 82 5.85 -0.72 -25.50
CA ARG A 82 4.85 -0.68 -24.45
C ARG A 82 4.90 -1.91 -23.56
N LEU A 83 5.09 -3.07 -24.13
CA LEU A 83 5.28 -4.34 -23.43
C LEU A 83 6.48 -4.26 -22.47
N ALA A 84 7.64 -3.80 -22.97
CA ALA A 84 8.84 -3.62 -22.16
C ALA A 84 8.62 -2.66 -20.97
N ALA A 85 7.89 -1.58 -21.18
CA ALA A 85 7.59 -0.61 -20.12
C ALA A 85 6.73 -1.23 -19.00
N LEU A 86 5.71 -2.01 -19.36
CA LEU A 86 4.81 -2.67 -18.42
C LEU A 86 5.51 -3.82 -17.68
N GLU A 87 6.30 -4.64 -18.39
CA GLU A 87 7.11 -5.71 -17.80
C GLU A 87 8.11 -5.14 -16.78
N TYR A 88 8.76 -4.02 -17.10
CA TYR A 88 9.62 -3.31 -16.16
C TYR A 88 8.86 -2.79 -14.94
N GLN A 89 7.64 -2.26 -15.14
CA GLN A 89 6.80 -1.74 -14.05
C GLN A 89 6.40 -2.82 -13.05
N ILE A 90 6.14 -4.06 -13.50
CA ILE A 90 5.84 -5.18 -12.61
C ILE A 90 7.09 -5.83 -12.01
N GLY A 91 8.29 -5.39 -12.43
CA GLY A 91 9.57 -5.89 -11.95
C GLY A 91 10.13 -7.07 -12.75
N ASP A 92 9.51 -7.46 -13.86
CA ASP A 92 10.01 -8.50 -14.76
C ASP A 92 11.05 -7.88 -15.73
N LYS A 93 12.27 -7.72 -15.22
CA LYS A 93 13.36 -7.07 -15.95
C LYS A 93 13.85 -7.92 -17.13
N ASP A 94 13.80 -9.24 -17.04
CA ASP A 94 14.31 -10.13 -18.09
C ASP A 94 13.39 -10.06 -19.32
N SER A 95 12.08 -10.16 -19.11
CA SER A 95 11.09 -9.97 -20.19
C SER A 95 11.18 -8.56 -20.78
N ALA A 96 11.30 -7.53 -19.92
CA ALA A 96 11.45 -6.15 -20.37
C ALA A 96 12.68 -5.93 -21.27
N LYS A 97 13.83 -6.53 -20.96
CA LYS A 97 15.03 -6.49 -21.80
C LYS A 97 14.81 -7.17 -23.15
N ALA A 98 14.18 -8.35 -23.15
CA ALA A 98 13.87 -9.07 -24.38
C ALA A 98 12.93 -8.26 -25.29
N SER A 99 11.90 -7.62 -24.70
CA SER A 99 10.97 -6.76 -25.42
C SER A 99 11.65 -5.50 -25.99
N VAL A 100 12.56 -4.86 -25.23
CA VAL A 100 13.39 -3.74 -25.72
C VAL A 100 14.26 -4.19 -26.91
N GLN A 101 14.90 -5.35 -26.80
CA GLN A 101 15.75 -5.86 -27.89
C GLN A 101 14.94 -6.08 -29.17
N LYS A 102 13.73 -6.65 -29.05
CA LYS A 102 12.81 -6.82 -30.19
C LYS A 102 12.41 -5.48 -30.81
N ALA A 103 12.12 -4.47 -30.00
CA ALA A 103 11.81 -3.14 -30.48
C ALA A 103 13.00 -2.50 -31.22
N LEU A 104 14.25 -2.69 -30.74
CA LEU A 104 15.46 -2.20 -31.37
C LEU A 104 15.82 -2.96 -32.66
N GLU A 105 15.50 -4.25 -32.76
CA GLU A 105 15.64 -5.02 -34.02
C GLU A 105 14.72 -4.45 -35.12
N LEU A 106 13.53 -3.94 -34.74
CA LEU A 106 12.57 -3.35 -35.70
C LEU A 106 12.91 -1.90 -36.05
N ASP A 107 13.41 -1.12 -35.11
CA ASP A 107 13.86 0.26 -35.32
C ASP A 107 15.05 0.61 -34.42
N PRO A 108 16.30 0.42 -34.92
CA PRO A 108 17.51 0.69 -34.14
C PRO A 108 17.71 2.16 -33.77
N ASN A 109 17.03 3.07 -34.45
CA ASN A 109 17.23 4.51 -34.27
C ASN A 109 16.17 5.15 -33.38
N PHE A 110 15.17 4.41 -32.93
CA PHE A 110 14.13 4.96 -32.08
C PHE A 110 14.66 5.28 -30.67
N GLU A 111 14.80 6.56 -30.39
CA GLU A 111 15.39 7.07 -29.15
C GLU A 111 14.64 6.63 -27.89
N GLY A 112 13.31 6.56 -27.97
CA GLY A 112 12.46 6.10 -26.86
C GLY A 112 12.82 4.69 -26.37
N THR A 113 13.13 3.76 -27.28
CA THR A 113 13.54 2.40 -26.93
C THR A 113 14.92 2.38 -26.27
N LYS A 114 15.89 3.19 -26.81
CA LYS A 114 17.23 3.30 -26.23
C LYS A 114 17.19 3.84 -24.79
N VAL A 115 16.42 4.88 -24.57
CA VAL A 115 16.22 5.47 -23.22
C VAL A 115 15.60 4.46 -22.25
N LEU A 116 14.58 3.72 -22.69
CA LEU A 116 13.95 2.68 -21.89
C LEU A 116 14.94 1.56 -21.55
N GLY A 117 15.71 1.08 -22.54
CA GLY A 117 16.75 0.07 -22.34
C GLY A 117 17.77 0.49 -21.32
N ALA A 118 18.32 1.71 -21.46
CA ALA A 118 19.28 2.27 -20.50
C ALA A 118 18.69 2.40 -19.08
N LYS A 119 17.40 2.70 -18.95
CA LYS A 119 16.72 2.76 -17.64
C LYS A 119 16.60 1.38 -17.00
N ILE A 120 16.26 0.35 -17.79
CA ILE A 120 16.14 -1.04 -17.33
C ILE A 120 17.50 -1.57 -16.86
N GLU A 121 18.59 -1.24 -17.56
CA GLU A 121 19.94 -1.64 -17.19
C GLU A 121 20.41 -0.95 -15.90
N LYS A 122 20.17 0.36 -15.76
CA LYS A 122 20.56 1.14 -14.56
C LYS A 122 19.73 0.81 -13.32
N GLY A 123 18.54 0.27 -13.49
CA GLY A 123 17.66 -0.10 -12.38
C GLY A 123 18.03 -1.40 -11.67
N ASN A 124 19.26 -1.84 -11.83
CA ASN A 124 19.84 -3.00 -11.11
C ASN A 124 20.45 -2.59 -9.78
#